data_4665af293e104cb82dd0b758b684c9ef
#
_entry.id   4665af293e104cb82dd0b758b684c9ef
#
_cell.length_a   1.000
_cell.length_b   1.000
_cell.length_c   1.000
_cell.angle_alpha   90.00
_cell.angle_beta   90.00
_cell.angle_gamma   90.00
#
_symmetry.space_group_name_H-M   'P 1'
#
loop_
_entity.id
_entity.type
_entity.pdbx_description
1 polymer ?
#
loop_
_entity_poly.entity_id
_entity_poly.type
_entity_poly.pdbx_seq_one_letter_code
_entity_poly.pdbx_strand_id
1 'polypeptide(L)'
;MVSPAKIPQYPEFVGLSLIHQKRLQKEYNGLSKPTSHRLFSNLFITDTDNTPQISSLYGNIIVDRGLYKNHEGLMLLGENMFMQTLAILFENGLSFVELSPVNVLTSTLDQDNSDYIYAMGKTDTLLGSEYEGVRRKVRKCVSLVTVKFAQINDDEKVWSMYEEWELQNSEKVDNGEKNSLEKALQFRALIPISYVTFYVSNKIVGFCGVEDTSHQEVVVHFFKSLSDVAGLSEFMFHTIATLYKRRCDVINFQQDLGIQGLRRFKTSLRPVGIRPVYTLKS
;
A
#
# COMPACT_ATOMS: atom_id res chain seq x y z
N MET A 1 7.51 0.69 -31.63
CA MET A 1 8.02 1.16 -30.33
C MET A 1 7.16 2.34 -29.94
N VAL A 2 6.34 2.19 -28.87
CA VAL A 2 5.57 3.32 -28.35
C VAL A 2 6.58 4.30 -27.74
N SER A 3 6.55 5.55 -28.19
CA SER A 3 7.38 6.63 -27.62
C SER A 3 7.15 6.64 -26.10
N PRO A 4 8.21 6.76 -25.26
CA PRO A 4 8.01 6.86 -23.83
C PRO A 4 7.09 8.04 -23.56
N ALA A 5 6.01 7.79 -22.79
CA ALA A 5 5.04 8.81 -22.46
C ALA A 5 5.76 10.01 -21.83
N LYS A 6 5.71 11.13 -22.51
CA LYS A 6 6.37 12.36 -22.05
C LYS A 6 5.53 12.93 -20.91
N ILE A 7 6.03 12.86 -19.67
CA ILE A 7 5.46 13.59 -18.56
C ILE A 7 5.77 15.08 -18.79
N PRO A 8 4.75 15.96 -18.79
CA PRO A 8 4.96 17.39 -19.04
C PRO A 8 5.79 18.03 -17.93
N GLN A 9 6.35 19.20 -18.22
CA GLN A 9 7.02 20.02 -17.21
C GLN A 9 5.99 20.80 -16.42
N TYR A 10 6.21 20.89 -15.10
CA TYR A 10 5.41 21.74 -14.22
C TYR A 10 5.42 23.20 -14.74
N PRO A 11 4.27 23.89 -14.78
CA PRO A 11 3.00 23.57 -14.11
C PRO A 11 1.98 22.74 -14.93
N GLU A 12 2.36 22.19 -16.08
CA GLU A 12 1.46 21.36 -16.86
C GLU A 12 1.37 19.94 -16.28
N PHE A 13 0.17 19.36 -16.28
CA PHE A 13 -0.10 18.02 -15.77
C PHE A 13 -0.74 17.12 -16.83
N VAL A 14 -0.57 15.79 -16.66
CA VAL A 14 -1.24 14.76 -17.46
C VAL A 14 -1.76 13.66 -16.54
N GLY A 15 -2.91 13.06 -16.90
CA GLY A 15 -3.49 11.95 -16.14
C GLY A 15 -2.56 10.74 -16.04
N LEU A 16 -2.45 10.17 -14.84
CA LEU A 16 -1.69 8.94 -14.60
C LEU A 16 -2.31 7.78 -15.37
N SER A 17 -1.48 7.00 -16.06
CA SER A 17 -1.90 5.82 -16.81
C SER A 17 -0.80 4.77 -16.86
N LEU A 18 -1.10 3.56 -17.36
CA LEU A 18 -0.16 2.44 -17.46
C LEU A 18 1.12 2.76 -18.23
N ILE A 19 1.07 3.69 -19.20
CA ILE A 19 2.26 4.07 -19.96
C ILE A 19 3.34 4.74 -19.11
N HIS A 20 2.97 5.30 -17.96
CA HIS A 20 3.86 5.95 -17.01
C HIS A 20 4.51 4.98 -16.00
N GLN A 21 4.03 3.71 -15.94
CA GLN A 21 4.46 2.71 -14.95
C GLN A 21 5.99 2.59 -14.84
N LYS A 22 6.67 2.39 -15.97
CA LYS A 22 8.14 2.23 -15.97
C LYS A 22 8.87 3.44 -15.41
N ARG A 23 8.36 4.64 -15.69
CA ARG A 23 8.98 5.88 -15.22
C ARG A 23 8.79 6.04 -13.71
N LEU A 24 7.57 5.87 -13.19
CA LEU A 24 7.30 5.99 -11.77
C LEU A 24 8.01 4.89 -10.97
N GLN A 25 8.02 3.66 -11.49
CA GLN A 25 8.75 2.55 -10.86
C GLN A 25 10.27 2.85 -10.75
N LYS A 26 10.85 3.47 -11.78
CA LYS A 26 12.27 3.89 -11.75
C LYS A 26 12.50 4.93 -10.64
N GLU A 27 11.64 5.93 -10.51
CA GLU A 27 11.75 6.94 -9.46
C GLU A 27 11.59 6.31 -8.07
N TYR A 28 10.56 5.48 -7.88
CA TYR A 28 10.35 4.73 -6.63
C TYR A 28 11.59 3.91 -6.23
N ASN A 29 12.18 3.19 -7.18
CA ASN A 29 13.37 2.36 -6.93
C ASN A 29 14.61 3.19 -6.57
N GLY A 30 14.67 4.45 -6.98
CA GLY A 30 15.76 5.37 -6.65
C GLY A 30 15.66 6.00 -5.26
N LEU A 31 14.49 5.91 -4.61
CA LEU A 31 14.27 6.48 -3.29
C LEU A 31 14.84 5.60 -2.19
N SER A 32 15.30 6.19 -1.08
CA SER A 32 15.71 5.45 0.11
C SER A 32 14.49 5.17 1.00
N LYS A 33 14.08 3.90 1.08
CA LYS A 33 12.95 3.44 1.91
C LYS A 33 11.65 4.21 1.64
N PRO A 34 11.16 4.24 0.38
CA PRO A 34 9.93 4.96 0.04
C PRO A 34 8.72 4.35 0.73
N THR A 35 7.72 5.16 1.01
CA THR A 35 6.42 4.70 1.52
C THR A 35 5.61 4.02 0.42
N SER A 36 4.73 3.11 0.80
CA SER A 36 3.95 2.27 -0.12
C SER A 36 3.04 3.08 -1.06
N HIS A 37 2.49 4.19 -0.60
CA HIS A 37 1.59 5.02 -1.41
C HIS A 37 2.29 5.72 -2.59
N ARG A 38 3.62 5.66 -2.67
CA ARG A 38 4.44 6.12 -3.83
C ARG A 38 4.63 5.06 -4.89
N LEU A 39 4.26 3.82 -4.63
CA LEU A 39 4.25 2.76 -5.64
C LEU A 39 3.30 3.11 -6.78
N PHE A 40 3.74 2.84 -8.01
CA PHE A 40 2.86 3.00 -9.17
C PHE A 40 1.53 2.28 -9.00
N SER A 41 1.56 1.05 -8.48
CA SER A 41 0.35 0.25 -8.25
C SER A 41 -0.63 0.97 -7.34
N ASN A 42 -0.19 1.49 -6.19
CA ASN A 42 -1.04 2.26 -5.30
C ASN A 42 -1.59 3.53 -5.96
N LEU A 43 -0.74 4.32 -6.61
CA LEU A 43 -1.17 5.53 -7.31
C LEU A 43 -2.19 5.22 -8.42
N PHE A 44 -2.01 4.10 -9.12
CA PHE A 44 -2.85 3.73 -10.24
C PHE A 44 -4.20 3.18 -9.82
N ILE A 45 -4.25 2.33 -8.76
CA ILE A 45 -5.50 1.69 -8.32
C ILE A 45 -6.32 2.57 -7.37
N THR A 46 -5.68 3.51 -6.64
CA THR A 46 -6.42 4.38 -5.72
C THR A 46 -7.43 5.18 -6.52
N ASP A 47 -8.69 4.86 -6.31
CA ASP A 47 -9.79 5.60 -6.89
C ASP A 47 -10.11 6.77 -5.98
N THR A 48 -9.63 7.92 -6.40
CA THR A 48 -10.16 9.20 -5.96
C THR A 48 -11.11 9.66 -7.05
N ASP A 49 -12.06 10.50 -6.77
CA ASP A 49 -13.02 11.06 -7.75
C ASP A 49 -12.31 11.65 -8.99
N ASN A 50 -10.99 11.82 -8.92
CA ASN A 50 -10.16 12.28 -10.02
C ASN A 50 -8.93 11.36 -10.19
N THR A 51 -8.68 10.93 -11.43
CA THR A 51 -7.42 10.24 -11.79
C THR A 51 -6.23 11.10 -11.36
N PRO A 52 -5.25 10.56 -10.60
CA PRO A 52 -4.06 11.31 -10.22
C PRO A 52 -3.38 11.95 -11.43
N GLN A 53 -2.98 13.19 -11.29
CA GLN A 53 -2.30 13.95 -12.35
C GLN A 53 -0.80 13.96 -12.05
N ILE A 54 0.02 13.90 -13.07
CA ILE A 54 1.49 13.90 -12.91
C ILE A 54 2.16 14.98 -13.75
N SER A 55 3.22 15.54 -13.18
CA SER A 55 4.09 16.53 -13.79
C SER A 55 5.55 16.23 -13.47
N SER A 56 6.49 16.94 -14.06
CA SER A 56 7.92 16.79 -13.79
C SER A 56 8.56 18.15 -13.49
N LEU A 57 9.37 18.22 -12.42
CA LEU A 57 10.15 19.41 -12.07
C LEU A 57 11.55 19.00 -11.58
N TYR A 58 12.59 19.49 -12.23
CA TYR A 58 13.99 19.12 -11.97
C TYR A 58 14.27 17.62 -11.97
N GLY A 59 13.50 16.86 -12.77
CA GLY A 59 13.60 15.42 -12.86
C GLY A 59 12.81 14.64 -11.81
N ASN A 60 12.29 15.31 -10.77
CA ASN A 60 11.31 14.72 -9.87
C ASN A 60 9.96 14.55 -10.56
N ILE A 61 9.14 13.62 -10.07
CA ILE A 61 7.74 13.54 -10.44
C ILE A 61 6.90 14.18 -9.34
N ILE A 62 6.03 15.08 -9.74
CA ILE A 62 5.01 15.68 -8.89
C ILE A 62 3.71 14.95 -9.17
N VAL A 63 3.05 14.44 -8.14
CA VAL A 63 1.76 13.76 -8.25
C VAL A 63 0.72 14.59 -7.54
N ASP A 64 -0.26 15.07 -8.29
CA ASP A 64 -1.47 15.67 -7.76
C ASP A 64 -2.54 14.59 -7.61
N ARG A 65 -2.95 14.33 -6.38
CA ARG A 65 -3.98 13.35 -6.01
C ARG A 65 -5.33 14.03 -5.73
N GLY A 66 -5.46 15.32 -6.04
CA GLY A 66 -6.62 16.11 -5.65
C GLY A 66 -6.60 16.46 -4.15
N LEU A 67 -7.78 16.47 -3.53
CA LEU A 67 -7.90 16.83 -2.12
C LEU A 67 -7.40 15.69 -1.22
N TYR A 68 -6.43 16.00 -0.38
CA TYR A 68 -5.98 15.13 0.69
C TYR A 68 -6.37 15.73 2.04
N LYS A 69 -7.21 15.03 2.82
CA LYS A 69 -7.73 15.53 4.11
C LYS A 69 -8.29 16.98 4.00
N ASN A 70 -9.04 17.27 2.93
CA ASN A 70 -9.59 18.60 2.61
C ASN A 70 -8.54 19.68 2.29
N HIS A 71 -7.32 19.30 1.95
CA HIS A 71 -6.27 20.21 1.46
C HIS A 71 -5.84 19.79 0.06
N GLU A 72 -5.59 20.75 -0.81
CA GLU A 72 -4.88 20.46 -2.07
C GLU A 72 -3.49 19.93 -1.72
N GLY A 73 -3.20 18.71 -2.15
CA GLY A 73 -1.99 18.00 -1.76
C GLY A 73 -1.21 17.47 -2.94
N LEU A 74 0.04 17.89 -3.04
CA LEU A 74 0.97 17.28 -3.97
C LEU A 74 1.88 16.31 -3.24
N MET A 75 2.15 15.19 -3.91
CA MET A 75 3.20 14.25 -3.50
C MET A 75 4.43 14.47 -4.38
N LEU A 76 5.59 14.53 -3.75
CA LEU A 76 6.86 14.63 -4.45
C LEU A 76 7.55 13.26 -4.52
N LEU A 77 7.78 12.75 -5.73
CA LEU A 77 8.58 11.57 -6.03
C LEU A 77 9.94 11.99 -6.58
N GLY A 78 10.99 11.82 -5.79
CA GLY A 78 12.36 12.21 -6.11
C GLY A 78 12.92 13.22 -5.10
N GLU A 79 14.24 13.36 -5.11
CA GLU A 79 14.98 14.19 -4.16
C GLU A 79 15.92 15.17 -4.90
N ASN A 80 15.80 15.27 -6.23
CA ASN A 80 16.64 16.15 -7.03
C ASN A 80 16.30 17.63 -6.76
N MET A 81 17.34 18.44 -6.49
CA MET A 81 17.16 19.88 -6.21
C MET A 81 15.98 20.12 -5.26
N PHE A 82 15.93 19.34 -4.17
CA PHE A 82 14.76 19.21 -3.30
C PHE A 82 14.24 20.56 -2.79
N MET A 83 15.12 21.41 -2.23
CA MET A 83 14.72 22.72 -1.69
C MET A 83 14.24 23.67 -2.77
N GLN A 84 14.87 23.66 -3.96
CA GLN A 84 14.44 24.47 -5.10
C GLN A 84 13.09 23.99 -5.65
N THR A 85 12.88 22.68 -5.68
CA THR A 85 11.58 22.10 -6.06
C THR A 85 10.48 22.59 -5.11
N LEU A 86 10.70 22.51 -3.80
CA LEU A 86 9.74 23.00 -2.81
C LEU A 86 9.48 24.50 -2.95
N ALA A 87 10.53 25.32 -3.11
CA ALA A 87 10.39 26.76 -3.27
C ALA A 87 9.46 27.11 -4.45
N ILE A 88 9.69 26.51 -5.62
CA ILE A 88 8.83 26.74 -6.80
C ILE A 88 7.39 26.31 -6.53
N LEU A 89 7.18 25.15 -5.88
CA LEU A 89 5.83 24.67 -5.57
C LEU A 89 5.09 25.68 -4.66
N PHE A 90 5.74 26.20 -3.63
CA PHE A 90 5.14 27.19 -2.71
C PHE A 90 4.96 28.57 -3.35
N GLU A 91 5.89 29.05 -4.16
CA GLU A 91 5.76 30.30 -4.92
C GLU A 91 4.56 30.28 -5.87
N ASN A 92 4.15 29.09 -6.34
CA ASN A 92 2.94 28.89 -7.14
C ASN A 92 1.66 28.69 -6.30
N GLY A 93 1.70 28.99 -5.01
CA GLY A 93 0.51 29.04 -4.15
C GLY A 93 0.09 27.70 -3.57
N LEU A 94 0.96 26.68 -3.61
CA LEU A 94 0.65 25.40 -3.00
C LEU A 94 0.71 25.47 -1.48
N SER A 95 -0.36 25.05 -0.84
CA SER A 95 -0.50 25.10 0.62
C SER A 95 -0.06 23.83 1.33
N PHE A 96 0.24 22.76 0.59
CA PHE A 96 0.54 21.44 1.17
C PHE A 96 1.39 20.58 0.22
N VAL A 97 2.44 19.97 0.74
CA VAL A 97 3.26 18.99 0.03
C VAL A 97 3.47 17.78 0.95
N GLU A 98 3.21 16.60 0.43
CA GLU A 98 3.50 15.36 1.11
C GLU A 98 4.95 14.94 0.83
N LEU A 99 5.72 14.75 1.89
CA LEU A 99 7.12 14.34 1.86
C LEU A 99 7.27 12.96 2.50
N SER A 100 8.13 12.13 1.94
CA SER A 100 8.48 10.86 2.56
C SER A 100 9.77 10.29 1.95
N PRO A 101 10.68 9.80 2.78
CA PRO A 101 10.78 9.87 4.25
C PRO A 101 11.52 11.13 4.73
N VAL A 102 11.48 12.21 3.98
CA VAL A 102 12.25 13.44 4.23
C VAL A 102 11.56 14.27 5.31
N ASN A 103 12.30 14.53 6.39
CA ASN A 103 11.90 15.45 7.45
C ASN A 103 12.63 16.79 7.27
N VAL A 104 11.87 17.87 7.11
CA VAL A 104 12.40 19.24 7.17
C VAL A 104 11.88 19.93 8.42
N LEU A 105 12.60 20.94 8.91
CA LEU A 105 12.35 21.58 10.23
C LEU A 105 10.91 22.00 10.50
N THR A 106 10.13 22.34 9.46
CA THR A 106 8.74 22.79 9.57
C THR A 106 7.71 21.73 9.19
N SER A 107 8.16 20.51 8.91
CA SER A 107 7.25 19.41 8.54
C SER A 107 6.60 18.78 9.76
N THR A 108 5.39 18.27 9.55
CA THR A 108 4.60 17.56 10.58
C THR A 108 4.50 16.08 10.23
N LEU A 109 4.75 15.20 11.21
CA LEU A 109 4.57 13.76 11.04
C LEU A 109 3.07 13.44 10.85
N ASP A 110 2.75 12.78 9.76
CA ASP A 110 1.43 12.18 9.52
C ASP A 110 1.46 10.68 9.87
N GLN A 111 1.20 10.38 11.13
CA GLN A 111 1.24 9.02 11.64
C GLN A 111 0.18 8.13 10.98
N ASP A 112 -1.02 8.66 10.72
CA ASP A 112 -2.14 7.92 10.16
C ASP A 112 -1.84 7.37 8.77
N ASN A 113 -0.98 8.08 8.01
CA ASN A 113 -0.55 7.70 6.67
C ASN A 113 0.87 7.11 6.62
N SER A 114 1.48 6.85 7.77
CA SER A 114 2.80 6.19 7.86
C SER A 114 2.67 4.67 7.77
N ASP A 115 3.59 4.01 7.06
CA ASP A 115 3.55 2.56 6.84
C ASP A 115 4.07 1.78 8.04
N TYR A 116 3.38 0.70 8.40
CA TYR A 116 3.83 -0.28 9.40
C TYR A 116 4.80 -1.29 8.78
N ILE A 117 6.00 -1.39 9.36
CA ILE A 117 7.08 -2.25 8.86
C ILE A 117 7.34 -3.41 9.82
N TYR A 118 7.42 -4.62 9.29
CA TYR A 118 7.67 -5.83 10.07
C TYR A 118 8.90 -6.55 9.52
N ALA A 119 9.80 -6.98 10.41
CA ALA A 119 10.96 -7.76 10.02
C ALA A 119 10.56 -9.20 9.67
N MET A 120 10.99 -9.67 8.51
CA MET A 120 10.64 -10.98 8.00
C MET A 120 11.05 -12.09 8.97
N GLY A 121 12.31 -12.12 9.41
CA GLY A 121 12.84 -13.15 10.32
C GLY A 121 12.17 -13.24 11.71
N LYS A 122 11.41 -12.21 12.11
CA LYS A 122 10.57 -12.25 13.32
C LYS A 122 9.16 -12.74 13.02
N THR A 123 8.60 -12.28 11.91
CA THR A 123 7.20 -12.52 11.54
C THR A 123 6.98 -13.94 11.01
N ASP A 124 7.93 -14.51 10.29
CA ASP A 124 7.85 -15.88 9.76
C ASP A 124 8.12 -16.96 10.83
N THR A 125 8.88 -16.64 11.88
CA THR A 125 9.18 -17.57 12.97
C THR A 125 8.25 -17.42 14.15
N LEU A 126 7.74 -16.21 14.40
CA LEU A 126 6.96 -15.82 15.57
C LEU A 126 7.64 -16.20 16.89
N LEU A 127 8.98 -16.20 16.94
CA LEU A 127 9.74 -16.52 18.14
C LEU A 127 9.64 -15.37 19.17
N GLY A 128 9.71 -15.73 20.46
CA GLY A 128 9.60 -14.78 21.57
C GLY A 128 8.24 -14.84 22.27
N SER A 129 8.22 -14.41 23.54
CA SER A 129 7.00 -14.37 24.37
C SER A 129 5.99 -13.36 23.88
N GLU A 130 6.45 -12.27 23.26
CA GLU A 130 5.64 -11.21 22.67
C GLU A 130 4.73 -11.70 21.53
N TYR A 131 5.08 -12.81 20.87
CA TYR A 131 4.30 -13.44 19.79
C TYR A 131 3.39 -14.58 20.28
N GLU A 132 3.35 -14.93 21.56
CA GLU A 132 2.58 -16.06 22.07
C GLU A 132 1.09 -15.98 21.68
N GLY A 133 0.49 -14.81 21.80
CA GLY A 133 -0.91 -14.56 21.40
C GLY A 133 -1.12 -14.79 19.89
N VAL A 134 -0.20 -14.33 19.05
CA VAL A 134 -0.25 -14.51 17.60
C VAL A 134 -0.08 -15.98 17.25
N ARG A 135 0.94 -16.65 17.81
CA ARG A 135 1.17 -18.09 17.60
C ARG A 135 -0.05 -18.96 17.95
N ARG A 136 -0.72 -18.65 19.06
CA ARG A 136 -1.93 -19.37 19.48
C ARG A 136 -3.04 -19.24 18.45
N LYS A 137 -3.23 -18.06 17.86
CA LYS A 137 -4.21 -17.82 16.80
C LYS A 137 -3.82 -18.52 15.50
N VAL A 138 -2.56 -18.40 15.08
CA VAL A 138 -2.02 -19.07 13.90
C VAL A 138 -2.23 -20.59 13.96
N ARG A 139 -1.90 -21.23 15.11
CA ARG A 139 -2.07 -22.69 15.30
C ARG A 139 -3.50 -23.16 15.07
N LYS A 140 -4.53 -22.36 15.36
CA LYS A 140 -5.92 -22.72 15.13
C LYS A 140 -6.25 -22.87 13.64
N CYS A 141 -5.52 -22.17 12.78
CA CYS A 141 -5.79 -22.14 11.34
C CYS A 141 -4.94 -23.16 10.54
N VAL A 142 -3.79 -23.61 11.07
CA VAL A 142 -2.83 -24.45 10.32
C VAL A 142 -3.45 -25.71 9.71
N SER A 143 -4.34 -26.39 10.45
CA SER A 143 -5.00 -27.63 9.95
C SER A 143 -6.34 -27.35 9.26
N LEU A 144 -6.85 -26.14 9.35
CA LEU A 144 -8.17 -25.76 8.86
C LEU A 144 -8.11 -25.02 7.51
N VAL A 145 -7.07 -24.21 7.31
CA VAL A 145 -7.00 -23.26 6.19
C VAL A 145 -6.04 -23.76 5.13
N THR A 146 -6.51 -23.86 3.89
CA THR A 146 -5.68 -24.12 2.71
C THR A 146 -5.31 -22.79 2.04
N VAL A 147 -4.04 -22.66 1.65
CA VAL A 147 -3.50 -21.45 1.01
C VAL A 147 -3.22 -21.71 -0.46
N LYS A 148 -3.61 -20.80 -1.34
CA LYS A 148 -3.32 -20.85 -2.77
C LYS A 148 -2.93 -19.49 -3.31
N PHE A 149 -2.08 -19.46 -4.35
CA PHE A 149 -1.95 -18.29 -5.21
C PHE A 149 -3.13 -18.28 -6.17
N ALA A 150 -3.94 -17.23 -6.13
CA ALA A 150 -5.11 -17.10 -6.99
C ALA A 150 -4.68 -16.93 -8.46
N GLN A 151 -5.35 -17.65 -9.34
CA GLN A 151 -5.23 -17.48 -10.79
C GLN A 151 -6.20 -16.38 -11.26
N ILE A 152 -6.06 -15.92 -12.51
CA ILE A 152 -6.94 -14.88 -13.07
C ILE A 152 -8.43 -15.31 -13.02
N ASN A 153 -8.71 -16.56 -13.26
CA ASN A 153 -10.07 -17.11 -13.19
C ASN A 153 -10.63 -17.26 -11.76
N ASP A 154 -9.86 -16.91 -10.74
CA ASP A 154 -10.34 -16.85 -9.35
C ASP A 154 -10.82 -15.44 -8.96
N ASP A 155 -10.72 -14.44 -9.84
CA ASP A 155 -11.03 -13.04 -9.53
C ASP A 155 -12.50 -12.85 -9.11
N GLU A 156 -13.45 -13.53 -9.73
CA GLU A 156 -14.86 -13.53 -9.31
C GLU A 156 -15.05 -14.06 -7.88
N LYS A 157 -14.27 -15.06 -7.48
CA LYS A 157 -14.33 -15.61 -6.12
C LYS A 157 -13.72 -14.64 -5.10
N VAL A 158 -12.63 -13.95 -5.48
CA VAL A 158 -12.02 -12.89 -4.65
C VAL A 158 -13.02 -11.76 -4.45
N TRP A 159 -13.70 -11.36 -5.52
CA TRP A 159 -14.73 -10.32 -5.48
C TRP A 159 -15.92 -10.73 -4.58
N SER A 160 -16.48 -11.92 -4.77
CA SER A 160 -17.58 -12.43 -3.94
C SER A 160 -17.20 -12.52 -2.46
N MET A 161 -15.95 -12.89 -2.14
CA MET A 161 -15.46 -12.87 -0.77
C MET A 161 -15.36 -11.45 -0.22
N TYR A 162 -14.95 -10.48 -1.05
CA TYR A 162 -14.91 -9.07 -0.64
C TYR A 162 -16.32 -8.55 -0.33
N GLU A 163 -17.32 -8.85 -1.15
CA GLU A 163 -18.71 -8.48 -0.91
C GLU A 163 -19.27 -9.08 0.39
N GLU A 164 -18.95 -10.34 0.69
CA GLU A 164 -19.31 -10.96 1.97
C GLU A 164 -18.62 -10.26 3.15
N TRP A 165 -17.34 -9.90 3.00
CA TRP A 165 -16.61 -9.13 4.01
C TRP A 165 -17.22 -7.74 4.20
N GLU A 166 -17.62 -7.07 3.13
CA GLU A 166 -18.27 -5.75 3.13
C GLU A 166 -19.58 -5.81 3.94
N LEU A 167 -20.41 -6.83 3.73
CA LEU A 167 -21.63 -7.05 4.50
C LEU A 167 -21.38 -7.23 6.01
N GLN A 168 -20.30 -7.93 6.38
CA GLN A 168 -19.91 -8.12 7.78
C GLN A 168 -19.32 -6.86 8.42
N ASN A 169 -18.91 -5.86 7.62
CA ASN A 169 -18.19 -4.68 8.07
C ASN A 169 -18.78 -3.37 7.53
N SER A 170 -20.07 -3.32 7.24
CA SER A 170 -20.75 -2.21 6.53
C SER A 170 -20.52 -0.81 7.13
N GLU A 171 -20.25 -0.71 8.43
CA GLU A 171 -19.92 0.56 9.10
C GLU A 171 -18.47 1.05 8.83
N LYS A 172 -17.63 0.23 8.19
CA LYS A 172 -16.18 0.46 8.03
C LYS A 172 -15.76 0.54 6.56
N VAL A 173 -16.71 0.39 5.65
CA VAL A 173 -16.40 0.30 4.22
C VAL A 173 -16.22 1.70 3.65
N ASP A 174 -15.07 1.92 3.03
CA ASP A 174 -14.80 3.06 2.18
C ASP A 174 -15.01 2.64 0.71
N ASN A 175 -15.89 3.35 0.00
CA ASN A 175 -16.11 3.11 -1.44
C ASN A 175 -14.81 3.20 -2.26
N GLY A 176 -13.84 3.99 -1.83
CA GLY A 176 -12.54 4.10 -2.48
C GLY A 176 -11.76 2.78 -2.47
N GLU A 177 -11.86 1.97 -1.40
CA GLU A 177 -11.18 0.66 -1.36
C GLU A 177 -11.85 -0.36 -2.30
N LYS A 178 -13.17 -0.34 -2.40
CA LYS A 178 -13.93 -1.19 -3.32
C LYS A 178 -13.54 -0.93 -4.77
N ASN A 179 -13.56 0.33 -5.17
CA ASN A 179 -13.16 0.78 -6.51
C ASN A 179 -11.69 0.44 -6.80
N SER A 180 -10.81 0.59 -5.78
CA SER A 180 -9.40 0.20 -5.89
C SER A 180 -9.20 -1.29 -6.13
N LEU A 181 -9.97 -2.15 -5.45
CA LEU A 181 -9.92 -3.59 -5.67
C LEU A 181 -10.44 -3.97 -7.05
N GLU A 182 -11.58 -3.40 -7.47
CA GLU A 182 -12.15 -3.63 -8.80
C GLU A 182 -11.13 -3.29 -9.89
N LYS A 183 -10.53 -2.11 -9.80
CA LYS A 183 -9.49 -1.65 -10.74
C LYS A 183 -8.25 -2.54 -10.71
N ALA A 184 -7.83 -2.99 -9.52
CA ALA A 184 -6.68 -3.89 -9.38
C ALA A 184 -6.94 -5.26 -10.03
N LEU A 185 -8.13 -5.82 -9.90
CA LEU A 185 -8.53 -7.07 -10.56
C LEU A 185 -8.63 -6.87 -12.08
N GLN A 186 -9.26 -5.79 -12.54
CA GLN A 186 -9.38 -5.46 -13.96
C GLN A 186 -8.01 -5.36 -14.66
N PHE A 187 -7.03 -4.75 -14.00
CA PHE A 187 -5.69 -4.55 -14.56
C PHE A 187 -4.64 -5.54 -14.05
N ARG A 188 -5.07 -6.65 -13.44
CA ARG A 188 -4.22 -7.65 -12.79
C ARG A 188 -3.07 -8.17 -13.65
N ALA A 189 -3.26 -8.33 -14.95
CA ALA A 189 -2.22 -8.76 -15.87
C ALA A 189 -1.14 -7.70 -16.15
N LEU A 190 -1.37 -6.45 -15.79
CA LEU A 190 -0.56 -5.29 -16.15
C LEU A 190 0.10 -4.62 -14.94
N ILE A 191 -0.38 -4.90 -13.73
CA ILE A 191 0.20 -4.38 -12.48
C ILE A 191 0.80 -5.53 -11.66
N PRO A 192 1.88 -5.30 -10.88
CA PRO A 192 2.61 -6.38 -10.20
C PRO A 192 1.96 -6.83 -8.88
N ILE A 193 0.62 -6.83 -8.78
CA ILE A 193 -0.10 -7.31 -7.61
C ILE A 193 -0.48 -8.77 -7.79
N SER A 194 0.04 -9.63 -6.90
CA SER A 194 -0.32 -11.05 -6.82
C SER A 194 -1.34 -11.28 -5.70
N TYR A 195 -2.25 -12.22 -5.87
CA TYR A 195 -3.25 -12.54 -4.86
C TYR A 195 -2.97 -13.89 -4.21
N VAL A 196 -3.00 -13.91 -2.88
CA VAL A 196 -2.96 -15.12 -2.05
C VAL A 196 -4.33 -15.31 -1.42
N THR A 197 -4.92 -16.47 -1.62
CA THR A 197 -6.28 -16.80 -1.16
C THR A 197 -6.25 -17.90 -0.11
N PHE A 198 -7.16 -17.82 0.83
CA PHE A 198 -7.27 -18.69 2.01
C PHE A 198 -8.63 -19.37 2.00
N TYR A 199 -8.64 -20.70 2.09
CA TYR A 199 -9.84 -21.51 1.94
C TYR A 199 -10.13 -22.32 3.19
N VAL A 200 -11.40 -22.44 3.56
CA VAL A 200 -11.94 -23.43 4.47
C VAL A 200 -13.03 -24.21 3.72
N SER A 201 -12.90 -25.53 3.62
CA SER A 201 -13.87 -26.39 2.92
C SER A 201 -14.23 -25.89 1.50
N ASN A 202 -13.23 -25.48 0.73
CA ASN A 202 -13.38 -24.95 -0.65
C ASN A 202 -14.01 -23.54 -0.77
N LYS A 203 -14.40 -22.89 0.33
CA LYS A 203 -14.85 -21.49 0.34
C LYS A 203 -13.65 -20.56 0.60
N ILE A 204 -13.50 -19.49 -0.16
CA ILE A 204 -12.55 -18.43 0.17
C ILE A 204 -13.06 -17.70 1.43
N VAL A 205 -12.21 -17.66 2.46
CA VAL A 205 -12.50 -16.97 3.73
C VAL A 205 -11.58 -15.78 3.97
N GLY A 206 -10.59 -15.60 3.10
CA GLY A 206 -9.71 -14.44 3.14
C GLY A 206 -8.84 -14.34 1.89
N PHE A 207 -8.34 -13.15 1.61
CA PHE A 207 -7.34 -12.93 0.57
C PHE A 207 -6.39 -11.78 0.93
N CYS A 208 -5.20 -11.83 0.33
CA CYS A 208 -4.22 -10.74 0.35
C CYS A 208 -3.83 -10.40 -1.09
N GLY A 209 -3.81 -9.11 -1.42
CA GLY A 209 -3.15 -8.59 -2.62
C GLY A 209 -1.77 -8.08 -2.22
N VAL A 210 -0.71 -8.61 -2.82
CA VAL A 210 0.68 -8.31 -2.43
C VAL A 210 1.55 -7.98 -3.63
N GLU A 211 2.51 -7.08 -3.43
CA GLU A 211 3.51 -6.68 -4.43
C GLU A 211 4.92 -6.87 -3.86
N ASP A 212 5.77 -7.58 -4.60
CA ASP A 212 7.18 -7.74 -4.31
C ASP A 212 7.97 -6.58 -4.95
N THR A 213 8.68 -5.81 -4.16
CA THR A 213 9.38 -4.62 -4.65
C THR A 213 10.88 -4.82 -4.72
N SER A 214 11.57 -3.95 -5.50
CA SER A 214 13.04 -3.95 -5.60
C SER A 214 13.77 -3.61 -4.29
N HIS A 215 13.07 -3.15 -3.26
CA HIS A 215 13.62 -2.83 -1.94
C HIS A 215 13.67 -4.04 -0.99
N GLN A 216 13.59 -5.27 -1.52
CA GLN A 216 13.48 -6.50 -0.71
C GLN A 216 12.32 -6.44 0.28
N GLU A 217 11.23 -5.87 -0.17
CA GLU A 217 10.02 -5.62 0.59
C GLU A 217 8.80 -6.21 -0.12
N VAL A 218 7.93 -6.87 0.63
CA VAL A 218 6.59 -7.21 0.17
C VAL A 218 5.59 -6.20 0.75
N VAL A 219 4.89 -5.51 -0.13
CA VAL A 219 3.82 -4.55 0.21
C VAL A 219 2.47 -5.24 0.16
N VAL A 220 1.66 -5.07 1.20
CA VAL A 220 0.31 -5.66 1.29
C VAL A 220 -0.71 -4.59 0.93
N HIS A 221 -1.25 -4.66 -0.29
CA HIS A 221 -2.25 -3.71 -0.82
C HIS A 221 -3.65 -3.99 -0.29
N PHE A 222 -4.05 -5.26 -0.30
CA PHE A 222 -5.35 -5.71 0.18
C PHE A 222 -5.17 -6.80 1.22
N PHE A 223 -5.97 -6.74 2.28
CA PHE A 223 -5.94 -7.74 3.34
C PHE A 223 -7.34 -7.87 3.94
N LYS A 224 -8.05 -8.91 3.52
CA LYS A 224 -9.44 -9.14 3.94
C LYS A 224 -9.62 -10.56 4.47
N SER A 225 -10.26 -10.66 5.60
CA SER A 225 -10.60 -11.94 6.25
C SER A 225 -12.01 -11.90 6.82
N LEU A 226 -12.78 -12.95 6.61
CA LEU A 226 -14.07 -13.12 7.27
C LEU A 226 -13.90 -13.34 8.76
N SER A 227 -14.82 -12.82 9.57
CA SER A 227 -14.77 -12.87 11.04
C SER A 227 -15.05 -14.27 11.61
N ASP A 228 -15.66 -15.14 10.81
CA ASP A 228 -16.12 -16.48 11.24
C ASP A 228 -14.98 -17.45 11.52
N VAL A 229 -13.77 -17.16 11.06
CA VAL A 229 -12.59 -18.01 11.28
C VAL A 229 -11.64 -17.34 12.28
N ALA A 230 -11.71 -17.79 13.52
CA ALA A 230 -10.93 -17.20 14.62
C ALA A 230 -9.41 -17.34 14.41
N GLY A 231 -8.69 -16.22 14.33
CA GLY A 231 -7.24 -16.17 14.14
C GLY A 231 -6.80 -16.17 12.68
N LEU A 232 -7.75 -16.07 11.75
CA LEU A 232 -7.46 -16.05 10.31
C LEU A 232 -6.54 -14.89 9.91
N SER A 233 -6.79 -13.68 10.41
CA SER A 233 -5.97 -12.51 10.06
C SER A 233 -4.50 -12.69 10.47
N GLU A 234 -4.23 -13.22 11.67
CA GLU A 234 -2.87 -13.48 12.12
C GLU A 234 -2.23 -14.64 11.31
N PHE A 235 -3.01 -15.65 10.95
CA PHE A 235 -2.55 -16.74 10.09
C PHE A 235 -2.20 -16.23 8.68
N MET A 236 -3.04 -15.40 8.09
CA MET A 236 -2.80 -14.78 6.79
C MET A 236 -1.51 -13.95 6.80
N PHE A 237 -1.32 -13.10 7.81
CA PHE A 237 -0.13 -12.28 7.96
C PHE A 237 1.14 -13.13 8.10
N HIS A 238 1.13 -14.15 8.96
CA HIS A 238 2.23 -15.11 9.11
C HIS A 238 2.51 -15.88 7.82
N THR A 239 1.47 -16.23 7.06
CA THR A 239 1.60 -16.92 5.78
C THR A 239 2.33 -16.06 4.75
N ILE A 240 1.99 -14.75 4.64
CA ILE A 240 2.71 -13.82 3.76
C ILE A 240 4.20 -13.78 4.13
N ALA A 241 4.53 -13.66 5.42
CA ALA A 241 5.92 -13.71 5.88
C ALA A 241 6.63 -15.00 5.43
N THR A 242 5.96 -16.15 5.60
CA THR A 242 6.52 -17.46 5.24
C THR A 242 6.75 -17.61 3.74
N LEU A 243 5.83 -17.11 2.91
CA LEU A 243 5.92 -17.19 1.44
C LEU A 243 7.05 -16.30 0.89
N TYR A 244 7.28 -15.13 1.50
CA TYR A 244 8.20 -14.13 0.97
C TYR A 244 9.58 -14.09 1.65
N LYS A 245 9.81 -14.82 2.74
CA LYS A 245 11.04 -14.79 3.56
C LYS A 245 12.37 -15.04 2.83
N ARG A 246 12.34 -15.64 1.64
CA ARG A 246 13.55 -15.89 0.84
C ARG A 246 13.86 -14.77 -0.15
N ARG A 247 12.94 -13.83 -0.32
CA ARG A 247 13.03 -12.74 -1.31
C ARG A 247 12.96 -11.36 -0.70
N CYS A 248 12.35 -11.24 0.48
CA CYS A 248 12.12 -9.98 1.14
C CYS A 248 12.65 -10.01 2.58
N ASP A 249 13.14 -8.87 3.05
CA ASP A 249 13.62 -8.67 4.42
C ASP A 249 12.50 -8.13 5.32
N VAL A 250 11.54 -7.45 4.72
CA VAL A 250 10.44 -6.79 5.46
C VAL A 250 9.09 -6.96 4.77
N ILE A 251 8.04 -6.89 5.59
CA ILE A 251 6.66 -6.68 5.14
C ILE A 251 6.30 -5.23 5.41
N ASN A 252 5.84 -4.53 4.38
CA ASN A 252 5.17 -3.26 4.50
C ASN A 252 3.65 -3.49 4.50
N PHE A 253 3.03 -3.24 5.63
CA PHE A 253 1.59 -3.48 5.81
C PHE A 253 0.78 -2.19 5.69
N GLN A 254 1.33 -1.21 5.01
CA GLN A 254 0.73 0.10 4.74
C GLN A 254 0.23 0.83 6.00
N GLN A 255 -0.64 1.81 5.83
CA GLN A 255 -1.12 2.76 6.83
C GLN A 255 -2.28 2.18 7.64
N ASP A 256 -2.57 2.78 8.80
CA ASP A 256 -3.79 2.51 9.58
C ASP A 256 -4.91 3.53 9.34
N LEU A 257 -4.63 4.59 8.58
CA LEU A 257 -5.58 5.66 8.19
C LEU A 257 -6.29 6.32 9.40
N GLY A 258 -5.70 6.26 10.60
CA GLY A 258 -6.31 6.75 11.84
C GLY A 258 -7.41 5.84 12.39
N ILE A 259 -7.68 4.68 11.76
CA ILE A 259 -8.71 3.73 12.20
C ILE A 259 -8.20 2.96 13.42
N GLN A 260 -8.76 3.23 14.59
CA GLN A 260 -8.26 2.65 15.85
C GLN A 260 -8.25 1.11 15.89
N GLY A 261 -9.23 0.46 15.28
CA GLY A 261 -9.29 -1.00 15.18
C GLY A 261 -8.12 -1.57 14.36
N LEU A 262 -7.84 -0.93 13.22
CA LEU A 262 -6.74 -1.29 12.33
C LEU A 262 -5.38 -1.01 13.00
N ARG A 263 -5.24 0.14 13.67
CA ARG A 263 -4.05 0.48 14.47
C ARG A 263 -3.75 -0.56 15.53
N ARG A 264 -4.77 -0.96 16.32
CA ARG A 264 -4.62 -2.00 17.35
C ARG A 264 -4.22 -3.34 16.74
N PHE A 265 -4.83 -3.74 15.63
CA PHE A 265 -4.47 -4.97 14.93
C PHE A 265 -3.01 -4.92 14.46
N LYS A 266 -2.61 -3.88 13.70
CA LYS A 266 -1.24 -3.73 13.21
C LYS A 266 -0.21 -3.71 14.34
N THR A 267 -0.46 -2.95 15.41
CA THR A 267 0.43 -2.91 16.59
C THR A 267 0.54 -4.27 17.29
N SER A 268 -0.54 -5.05 17.33
CA SER A 268 -0.53 -6.39 17.94
C SER A 268 0.37 -7.39 17.23
N LEU A 269 0.65 -7.17 15.94
CA LEU A 269 1.56 -7.96 15.12
C LEU A 269 3.05 -7.61 15.31
N ARG A 270 3.37 -6.65 16.21
CA ARG A 270 4.73 -6.26 16.61
C ARG A 270 5.56 -5.70 15.46
N PRO A 271 5.20 -4.55 14.90
CA PRO A 271 6.02 -3.88 13.90
C PRO A 271 7.40 -3.53 14.48
N VAL A 272 8.43 -3.57 13.65
CA VAL A 272 9.79 -3.12 14.03
C VAL A 272 9.92 -1.60 13.94
N GLY A 273 8.98 -0.93 13.33
CA GLY A 273 8.90 0.52 13.20
C GLY A 273 7.82 0.96 12.24
N ILE A 274 7.76 2.26 12.04
CA ILE A 274 6.96 2.89 10.99
C ILE A 274 7.90 3.51 9.95
N ARG A 275 7.44 3.58 8.70
CA ARG A 275 8.06 4.39 7.66
C ARG A 275 7.28 5.68 7.58
N PRO A 276 7.84 6.81 8.05
CA PRO A 276 7.08 8.02 8.29
C PRO A 276 6.67 8.74 7.00
N VAL A 277 5.53 9.36 7.03
CA VAL A 277 5.10 10.40 6.10
C VAL A 277 5.17 11.74 6.82
N TYR A 278 5.74 12.73 6.18
CA TYR A 278 5.73 14.10 6.67
C TYR A 278 4.93 14.98 5.73
N THR A 279 4.27 15.97 6.28
CA THR A 279 3.53 16.98 5.54
C THR A 279 4.15 18.34 5.79
N LEU A 280 4.26 19.14 4.74
CA LEU A 280 4.77 20.51 4.78
C LEU A 280 3.67 21.45 4.28
N LYS A 281 3.40 22.51 5.03
CA LYS A 281 2.49 23.59 4.65
C LYS A 281 3.28 24.85 4.39
N SER A 282 2.83 25.66 3.43
CA SER A 282 3.38 27.01 3.19
C SER A 282 3.18 27.92 4.38
#